data_80867a5427d6eb496724f26ec0a589e9
#
_entry.id   80867a5427d6eb496724f26ec0a589e9
#
_cell.length_a   1.000
_cell.length_b   1.000
_cell.length_c   1.000
_cell.angle_alpha   90.00
_cell.angle_beta   90.00
_cell.angle_gamma   90.00
#
_symmetry.space_group_name_H-M   'P 1'
#
loop_
_entity.id
_entity.type
_entity.pdbx_description
1 polymer ?
#
loop_
_entity_poly.entity_id
_entity_poly.type
_entity_poly.pdbx_seq_one_letter_code
_entity_poly.pdbx_strand_id
1 'polypeptide(L)'
;PGVSLLRGLGGGTRRRIGAVLERVGLAGLAKTPIEALSGGQFQRMLFARVMVQQAPLVMLDEPFTGIDEATSRELMDLILEMHRQGQTILAVLHDNQRVADFFPETLLLTPQRACWGATRAVLPAFSHVRSA
;
A
#
# COMPACT_ATOMS: atom_id res chain seq x y z
N PRO A 1 -16.65 -18.85 19.71
CA PRO A 1 -15.53 -19.76 19.55
C PRO A 1 -14.76 -19.38 18.32
N GLY A 2 -13.64 -18.61 18.51
CA GLY A 2 -12.81 -18.14 17.42
C GLY A 2 -12.12 -19.30 16.74
N VAL A 3 -12.49 -19.55 15.49
CA VAL A 3 -11.75 -20.48 14.64
C VAL A 3 -10.36 -19.88 14.42
N SER A 4 -9.33 -20.50 15.00
CA SER A 4 -7.94 -20.15 14.74
C SER A 4 -7.65 -20.47 13.27
N LEU A 5 -7.77 -19.49 12.39
CA LEU A 5 -7.45 -19.58 10.95
C LEU A 5 -6.01 -20.08 10.69
N LEU A 6 -5.16 -20.12 11.73
CA LEU A 6 -3.79 -20.60 11.68
C LEU A 6 -3.65 -22.12 11.92
N ARG A 7 -4.74 -22.82 12.24
CA ARG A 7 -4.75 -24.25 12.62
C ARG A 7 -4.78 -25.17 11.41
N GLY A 8 -3.92 -25.04 10.48
CA GLY A 8 -3.83 -25.85 9.25
C GLY A 8 -2.74 -25.37 8.32
N LEU A 9 -2.12 -24.25 8.64
CA LEU A 9 -1.04 -23.69 7.86
C LEU A 9 0.27 -24.41 8.20
N GLY A 10 1.03 -24.82 7.18
CA GLY A 10 2.37 -25.37 7.35
C GLY A 10 3.28 -24.42 8.13
N GLY A 11 4.29 -24.98 8.84
CA GLY A 11 5.17 -24.20 9.73
C GLY A 11 5.90 -23.03 9.02
N GLY A 12 6.19 -23.16 7.71
CA GLY A 12 6.78 -22.09 6.90
C GLY A 12 5.83 -20.90 6.70
N THR A 13 4.57 -21.16 6.39
CA THR A 13 3.55 -20.12 6.22
C THR A 13 3.28 -19.36 7.53
N ARG A 14 3.22 -20.07 8.65
CA ARG A 14 3.03 -19.44 9.96
C ARG A 14 4.20 -18.54 10.34
N ARG A 15 5.45 -18.95 10.09
CA ARG A 15 6.63 -18.11 10.32
C ARG A 15 6.60 -16.84 9.45
N ARG A 16 6.25 -16.99 8.17
CA ARG A 16 6.13 -15.84 7.25
C ARG A 16 5.06 -14.85 7.71
N ILE A 17 3.88 -15.32 8.11
CA ILE A 17 2.83 -14.46 8.66
C ILE A 17 3.32 -13.74 9.92
N GLY A 18 3.99 -14.44 10.84
CA GLY A 18 4.55 -13.84 12.05
C GLY A 18 5.54 -12.72 11.73
N ALA A 19 6.50 -12.97 10.84
CA ALA A 19 7.49 -11.97 10.43
C ALA A 19 6.83 -10.73 9.77
N VAL A 20 5.81 -10.94 8.93
CA VAL A 20 5.08 -9.83 8.31
C VAL A 20 4.29 -9.04 9.35
N LEU A 21 3.61 -9.69 10.31
CA LEU A 21 2.90 -9.00 11.38
C LEU A 21 3.85 -8.19 12.28
N GLU A 22 5.05 -8.69 12.56
CA GLU A 22 6.10 -7.92 13.25
C GLU A 22 6.50 -6.69 12.41
N ARG A 23 6.74 -6.89 11.11
CA ARG A 23 7.17 -5.82 10.19
C ARG A 23 6.16 -4.68 10.10
N VAL A 24 4.86 -4.97 10.13
CA VAL A 24 3.78 -3.96 10.10
C VAL A 24 3.34 -3.49 11.51
N GLY A 25 4.01 -3.92 12.57
CA GLY A 25 3.70 -3.51 13.95
C GLY A 25 2.39 -4.10 14.51
N LEU A 26 1.96 -5.26 14.03
CA LEU A 26 0.71 -5.92 14.44
C LEU A 26 0.92 -7.26 15.18
N ALA A 27 2.15 -7.61 15.58
CA ALA A 27 2.45 -8.90 16.21
C ALA A 27 1.56 -9.16 17.44
N GLY A 28 1.38 -8.15 18.31
CA GLY A 28 0.53 -8.23 19.51
C GLY A 28 -0.98 -8.33 19.22
N LEU A 29 -1.40 -8.06 17.98
CA LEU A 29 -2.81 -8.02 17.57
C LEU A 29 -3.22 -9.22 16.69
N ALA A 30 -2.38 -10.23 16.56
CA ALA A 30 -2.61 -11.40 15.68
C ALA A 30 -3.91 -12.19 15.98
N LYS A 31 -4.48 -12.02 17.17
CA LYS A 31 -5.74 -12.67 17.60
C LYS A 31 -6.89 -11.67 17.74
N THR A 32 -6.65 -10.41 17.48
CA THR A 32 -7.66 -9.35 17.61
C THR A 32 -8.65 -9.45 16.44
N PRO A 33 -9.97 -9.42 16.68
CA PRO A 33 -10.96 -9.33 15.62
C PRO A 33 -10.72 -8.10 14.74
N ILE A 34 -10.97 -8.22 13.44
CA ILE A 34 -10.75 -7.13 12.47
C ILE A 34 -11.55 -5.88 12.83
N GLU A 35 -12.77 -6.06 13.32
CA GLU A 35 -13.69 -5.00 13.73
C GLU A 35 -13.20 -4.18 14.94
N ALA A 36 -12.26 -4.73 15.70
CA ALA A 36 -11.66 -4.08 16.86
C ALA A 36 -10.37 -3.31 16.54
N LEU A 37 -9.91 -3.34 15.29
CA LEU A 37 -8.73 -2.61 14.84
C LEU A 37 -9.06 -1.13 14.62
N SER A 38 -8.13 -0.24 14.99
CA SER A 38 -8.19 1.16 14.55
C SER A 38 -8.01 1.28 13.03
N GLY A 39 -8.36 2.42 12.43
CA GLY A 39 -8.20 2.65 10.99
C GLY A 39 -6.76 2.41 10.52
N GLY A 40 -5.76 2.93 11.23
CA GLY A 40 -4.35 2.70 10.90
C GLY A 40 -3.91 1.24 11.08
N GLN A 41 -4.40 0.55 12.12
CA GLN A 41 -4.14 -0.88 12.32
C GLN A 41 -4.80 -1.72 11.22
N PHE A 42 -6.01 -1.36 10.81
CA PHE A 42 -6.69 -2.02 9.71
C PHE A 42 -5.92 -1.86 8.39
N GLN A 43 -5.44 -0.65 8.07
CA GLN A 43 -4.61 -0.42 6.89
C GLN A 43 -3.32 -1.23 6.93
N ARG A 44 -2.61 -1.26 8.05
CA ARG A 44 -1.40 -2.10 8.23
C ARG A 44 -1.72 -3.59 8.03
N MET A 45 -2.89 -4.05 8.47
CA MET A 45 -3.34 -5.43 8.25
C MET A 45 -3.57 -5.73 6.77
N LEU A 46 -4.15 -4.79 6.00
CA LEU A 46 -4.30 -4.94 4.55
C LEU A 46 -2.93 -5.04 3.85
N PHE A 47 -1.96 -4.21 4.24
CA PHE A 47 -0.59 -4.32 3.74
C PHE A 47 0.07 -5.64 4.12
N ALA A 48 -0.10 -6.10 5.37
CA ALA A 48 0.39 -7.41 5.79
C ALA A 48 -0.15 -8.53 4.90
N ARG A 49 -1.43 -8.49 4.56
CA ARG A 49 -2.06 -9.45 3.65
C ARG A 49 -1.38 -9.44 2.28
N VAL A 50 -1.16 -8.27 1.69
CA VAL A 50 -0.48 -8.12 0.39
C VAL A 50 0.95 -8.66 0.44
N MET A 51 1.70 -8.32 1.49
CA MET A 51 3.09 -8.80 1.69
C MET A 51 3.16 -10.34 1.81
N VAL A 52 2.20 -10.95 2.49
CA VAL A 52 2.13 -12.44 2.61
C VAL A 52 1.85 -13.09 1.26
N GLN A 53 1.06 -12.47 0.40
CA GLN A 53 0.71 -12.99 -0.92
C GLN A 53 1.91 -13.03 -1.89
N GLN A 54 2.87 -12.13 -1.76
CA GLN A 54 4.05 -12.01 -2.62
C GLN A 54 3.70 -11.99 -4.13
N ALA A 55 2.58 -11.36 -4.48
CA ALA A 55 2.17 -11.22 -5.87
C ALA A 55 3.19 -10.38 -6.64
N PRO A 56 3.51 -10.72 -7.91
CA PRO A 56 4.45 -9.93 -8.73
C PRO A 56 3.92 -8.53 -9.07
N LEU A 57 2.61 -8.35 -9.09
CA LEU A 57 1.92 -7.07 -9.27
C LEU A 57 1.03 -6.77 -8.07
N VAL A 58 1.22 -5.61 -7.48
CA VAL A 58 0.42 -5.07 -6.37
C VAL A 58 -0.35 -3.85 -6.85
N MET A 59 -1.66 -3.87 -6.67
CA MET A 59 -2.55 -2.76 -7.00
C MET A 59 -3.09 -2.16 -5.71
N LEU A 60 -2.88 -0.86 -5.53
CA LEU A 60 -3.30 -0.09 -4.35
C LEU A 60 -4.25 1.03 -4.80
N ASP A 61 -5.42 1.07 -4.21
CA ASP A 61 -6.41 2.12 -4.46
C ASP A 61 -6.53 3.01 -3.22
N GLU A 62 -6.03 4.24 -3.31
CA GLU A 62 -5.99 5.24 -2.24
C GLU A 62 -5.54 4.71 -0.87
N PRO A 63 -4.37 4.06 -0.78
CA PRO A 63 -3.96 3.32 0.42
C PRO A 63 -3.72 4.20 1.65
N PHE A 64 -3.72 5.53 1.50
CA PHE A 64 -3.42 6.50 2.56
C PHE A 64 -4.66 7.27 3.05
N THR A 65 -5.84 6.97 2.50
CA THR A 65 -7.08 7.68 2.87
C THR A 65 -7.50 7.34 4.30
N GLY A 66 -7.80 8.37 5.09
CA GLY A 66 -8.33 8.21 6.44
C GLY A 66 -7.31 7.79 7.50
N ILE A 67 -6.01 7.90 7.23
CA ILE A 67 -4.94 7.62 8.18
C ILE A 67 -4.07 8.86 8.42
N ASP A 68 -3.40 8.88 9.58
CA ASP A 68 -2.48 9.96 9.93
C ASP A 68 -1.17 9.93 9.12
N GLU A 69 -0.46 11.03 9.14
CA GLU A 69 0.76 11.21 8.35
C GLU A 69 1.90 10.25 8.77
N ALA A 70 2.00 9.92 10.06
CA ALA A 70 3.03 9.00 10.55
C ALA A 70 2.78 7.58 10.00
N THR A 71 1.55 7.09 10.11
CA THR A 71 1.12 5.81 9.52
C THR A 71 1.29 5.81 8.00
N SER A 72 0.95 6.92 7.31
CA SER A 72 1.14 7.05 5.87
C SER A 72 2.59 6.87 5.43
N ARG A 73 3.55 7.45 6.18
CA ARG A 73 4.99 7.27 5.91
C ARG A 73 5.43 5.82 6.09
N GLU A 74 5.01 5.18 7.18
CA GLU A 74 5.32 3.77 7.41
C GLU A 74 4.78 2.86 6.30
N LEU A 75 3.56 3.11 5.82
CA LEU A 75 2.98 2.36 4.71
C LEU A 75 3.72 2.63 3.39
N MET A 76 4.20 3.86 3.16
CA MET A 76 5.03 4.18 2.00
C MET A 76 6.36 3.40 2.05
N ASP A 77 6.99 3.30 3.21
CA ASP A 77 8.21 2.50 3.38
C ASP A 77 7.99 1.02 3.05
N LEU A 78 6.81 0.47 3.39
CA LEU A 78 6.43 -0.90 3.01
C LEU A 78 6.25 -1.04 1.49
N ILE A 79 5.65 -0.04 0.82
CA ILE A 79 5.51 -0.01 -0.65
C ILE A 79 6.88 -0.03 -1.31
N LEU A 80 7.81 0.83 -0.86
CA LEU A 80 9.17 0.90 -1.38
C LEU A 80 9.95 -0.39 -1.12
N GLU A 81 9.71 -1.05 0.01
CA GLU A 81 10.30 -2.35 0.33
C GLU A 81 9.82 -3.44 -0.63
N MET A 82 8.51 -3.54 -0.85
CA MET A 82 7.92 -4.48 -1.81
C MET A 82 8.48 -4.25 -3.23
N HIS A 83 8.60 -3.01 -3.65
CA HIS A 83 9.20 -2.69 -4.96
C HIS A 83 10.67 -3.12 -5.04
N ARG A 84 11.47 -2.85 -4.00
CA ARG A 84 12.88 -3.31 -3.94
C ARG A 84 13.02 -4.83 -3.95
N GLN A 85 12.00 -5.56 -3.49
CA GLN A 85 11.92 -7.02 -3.56
C GLN A 85 11.49 -7.54 -4.94
N GLY A 86 11.31 -6.66 -5.94
CA GLY A 86 11.00 -7.00 -7.32
C GLY A 86 9.51 -7.00 -7.67
N GLN A 87 8.63 -6.55 -6.77
CA GLN A 87 7.22 -6.41 -7.07
C GLN A 87 6.95 -5.13 -7.90
N THR A 88 6.07 -5.22 -8.86
CA THR A 88 5.54 -4.05 -9.57
C THR A 88 4.41 -3.44 -8.75
N ILE A 89 4.48 -2.14 -8.50
CA ILE A 89 3.47 -1.43 -7.73
C ILE A 89 2.69 -0.49 -8.67
N LEU A 90 1.38 -0.64 -8.68
CA LEU A 90 0.45 0.29 -9.33
C LEU A 90 -0.44 0.92 -8.25
N ALA A 91 -0.32 2.23 -8.04
CA ALA A 91 -1.09 2.94 -7.03
C ALA A 91 -1.95 4.04 -7.63
N VAL A 92 -3.22 4.10 -7.22
CA VAL A 92 -4.10 5.25 -7.48
C VAL A 92 -3.97 6.21 -6.29
N LEU A 93 -3.56 7.44 -6.56
CA LEU A 93 -3.32 8.47 -5.56
C LEU A 93 -3.90 9.82 -6.03
N HIS A 94 -4.42 10.62 -5.09
CA HIS A 94 -4.86 11.98 -5.35
C HIS A 94 -3.85 13.05 -4.91
N ASP A 95 -2.86 12.67 -4.12
CA ASP A 95 -1.81 13.55 -3.64
C ASP A 95 -0.66 13.63 -4.66
N ASN A 96 -0.67 14.69 -5.47
CA ASN A 96 0.34 14.92 -6.51
C ASN A 96 1.76 15.07 -5.94
N GLN A 97 1.90 15.61 -4.73
CA GLN A 97 3.23 15.74 -4.10
C GLN A 97 3.79 14.37 -3.77
N ARG A 98 2.98 13.50 -3.19
CA ARG A 98 3.38 12.11 -2.89
C ARG A 98 3.70 11.32 -4.16
N VAL A 99 2.92 11.53 -5.24
CA VAL A 99 3.25 10.92 -6.54
C VAL A 99 4.61 11.41 -7.04
N ALA A 100 4.88 12.73 -6.98
CA ALA A 100 6.14 13.31 -7.43
C ALA A 100 7.35 12.79 -6.64
N ASP A 101 7.19 12.59 -5.33
CA ASP A 101 8.29 12.21 -4.44
C ASP A 101 8.64 10.71 -4.52
N PHE A 102 7.67 9.84 -4.80
CA PHE A 102 7.86 8.39 -4.64
C PHE A 102 7.65 7.56 -5.91
N PHE A 103 6.97 8.07 -6.93
CA PHE A 103 6.65 7.31 -8.13
C PHE A 103 7.37 7.86 -9.36
N PRO A 104 8.27 7.09 -9.99
CA PRO A 104 9.07 7.56 -11.13
C PRO A 104 8.23 7.74 -12.39
N GLU A 105 7.14 6.99 -12.54
CA GLU A 105 6.23 7.02 -13.68
C GLU A 105 4.79 7.26 -13.24
N THR A 106 4.03 7.99 -14.05
CA THR A 106 2.63 8.33 -13.78
C THR A 106 1.80 8.11 -15.02
N LEU A 107 0.64 7.46 -14.86
CA LEU A 107 -0.46 7.46 -15.79
C LEU A 107 -1.50 8.49 -15.32
N LEU A 108 -1.59 9.61 -16.00
CA LEU A 108 -2.59 10.63 -15.75
C LEU A 108 -3.82 10.37 -16.59
N LEU A 109 -4.97 10.25 -15.93
CA LEU A 109 -6.27 10.08 -16.57
C LEU A 109 -7.11 11.34 -16.42
N THR A 110 -7.59 11.88 -17.54
CA THR A 110 -8.55 12.97 -17.58
C THR A 110 -9.74 12.57 -18.45
N PRO A 111 -10.89 13.28 -18.37
CA PRO A 111 -12.04 12.99 -19.26
C PRO A 111 -11.72 13.03 -20.76
N GLN A 112 -10.68 13.79 -21.15
CA GLN A 112 -10.34 14.02 -22.55
C GLN A 112 -9.18 13.15 -23.03
N ARG A 113 -8.29 12.71 -22.15
CA ARG A 113 -7.07 11.99 -22.52
C ARG A 113 -6.46 11.18 -21.40
N ALA A 114 -5.67 10.17 -21.77
CA ALA A 114 -4.71 9.50 -20.92
C ALA A 114 -3.29 9.90 -21.34
N CYS A 115 -2.41 10.12 -20.36
CA CYS A 115 -1.01 10.47 -20.60
C CYS A 115 -0.12 9.67 -19.66
N TRP A 116 0.81 8.89 -20.20
CA TRP A 116 1.76 8.11 -19.42
C TRP A 116 3.20 8.57 -19.70
N GLY A 117 4.00 8.59 -18.66
CA GLY A 117 5.42 8.90 -18.77
C GLY A 117 6.08 9.19 -17.42
N ALA A 118 7.30 9.70 -17.49
CA ALA A 118 8.03 10.11 -16.30
C ALA A 118 7.21 11.14 -15.49
N THR A 119 7.07 10.91 -14.19
CA THR A 119 6.24 11.73 -13.30
C THR A 119 6.56 13.21 -13.39
N ARG A 120 7.85 13.55 -13.45
CA ARG A 120 8.34 14.94 -13.60
C ARG A 120 7.90 15.63 -14.91
N ALA A 121 7.54 14.86 -15.94
CA ALA A 121 7.04 15.40 -17.20
C ALA A 121 5.50 15.45 -17.25
N VAL A 122 4.84 14.47 -16.65
CA VAL A 122 3.37 14.31 -16.66
C VAL A 122 2.69 15.28 -15.69
N LEU A 123 3.14 15.38 -14.45
CA LEU A 123 2.49 16.21 -13.41
C LEU A 123 2.52 17.72 -13.71
N PRO A 124 3.63 18.35 -14.13
CA PRO A 124 3.62 19.78 -14.48
C PRO A 124 2.67 20.13 -15.61
N ALA A 125 2.54 19.25 -16.63
CA ALA A 125 1.60 19.45 -17.73
C ALA A 125 0.14 19.50 -17.27
N PHE A 126 -0.19 18.98 -16.09
CA PHE A 126 -1.53 19.01 -15.50
C PHE A 126 -1.80 20.29 -14.71
N SER A 127 -0.79 20.90 -14.10
CA SER A 127 -0.94 22.12 -13.32
C SER A 127 -1.43 23.29 -14.16
N HIS A 128 -1.12 23.30 -15.45
CA HIS A 128 -1.57 24.33 -16.41
C HIS A 128 -3.01 24.14 -16.91
N VAL A 129 -3.61 22.97 -16.74
CA VAL A 129 -4.99 22.69 -17.21
C VAL A 129 -6.06 23.11 -16.19
N ARG A 130 -5.70 23.30 -14.92
CA ARG A 130 -6.64 23.74 -13.86
C ARG A 130 -6.87 25.26 -13.80
N SER A 131 -6.17 26.03 -14.61
CA SER A 131 -6.22 27.51 -14.62
C SER A 131 -6.91 28.12 -15.85
N ALA A 132 -7.69 27.32 -16.58
CA ALA A 132 -8.46 27.77 -17.72
C ALA A 132 -9.97 27.52 -17.50
#